data_bb8435877173037a0fb16114044fbebd
#
_entry.id   bb8435877173037a0fb16114044fbebd
#
_cell.length_a   1.000
_cell.length_b   1.000
_cell.length_c   1.000
_cell.angle_alpha   90.00
_cell.angle_beta   90.00
_cell.angle_gamma   90.00
#
_symmetry.space_group_name_H-M   'P 1'
#
loop_
_entity.id
_entity.type
_entity.pdbx_description
1 polymer ?
#
loop_
_entity_poly.entity_id
_entity_poly.type
_entity_poly.pdbx_seq_one_letter_code
_entity_poly.pdbx_strand_id
1 'polypeptide(L)'
;DEKMGAGNHYRHEKVEEAVVSQVKGKGNVLLTGKNILSEGAQLDSEAKLIAIAENDLVLNGAKESRDFEEFHKTKSGSVAKVTKTSLDQQHSVTQVGTQVSGKDVLLSAGHDVKAKGVQAIADDNLHIQAGHDIDIAADTNHFKNKRVETKKTRGVFTDGGIGFTVGSKSEKHDYETEGWTQSDARSTLGSMNGNITVSAGNHSNVMGTDMITPNTNRIDIKGASVKVEAGKDIIERKEGHEYKQSGVTIALSTPVTDMAQAAYNSVNRSQQVTNGKLKALYAVKAAEEATMAAQNV
;
A
#
# COMPACT_ATOMS: atom_id res chain seq x y z
N ASP A 1 5.61 0.11 21.61
CA ASP A 1 5.41 -1.32 21.86
C ASP A 1 4.43 -1.49 23.03
N GLU A 2 3.17 -1.74 22.72
CA GLU A 2 2.14 -1.98 23.75
C GLU A 2 1.87 -3.48 23.88
N LYS A 3 2.17 -4.02 25.07
CA LYS A 3 1.71 -5.35 25.48
C LYS A 3 0.55 -5.19 26.45
N MET A 4 -0.65 -5.56 26.00
CA MET A 4 -1.84 -5.58 26.86
C MET A 4 -2.30 -7.01 27.11
N GLY A 5 -2.54 -7.34 28.36
CA GLY A 5 -3.09 -8.62 28.81
C GLY A 5 -2.03 -9.68 29.14
N ALA A 6 -2.42 -10.64 29.95
CA ALA A 6 -1.63 -11.81 30.33
C ALA A 6 -2.49 -13.07 30.25
N GLY A 7 -1.88 -14.21 29.94
CA GLY A 7 -2.51 -15.52 30.01
C GLY A 7 -3.38 -15.89 28.81
N ASN A 8 -4.68 -15.78 28.88
CA ASN A 8 -5.61 -16.24 27.84
C ASN A 8 -5.96 -15.23 26.78
N HIS A 9 -5.58 -13.97 26.99
CA HIS A 9 -5.80 -12.87 26.04
C HIS A 9 -4.59 -11.94 26.11
N TYR A 10 -4.02 -11.60 24.99
CA TYR A 10 -3.00 -10.56 24.87
C TYR A 10 -3.10 -9.87 23.52
N ARG A 11 -2.61 -8.64 23.50
CA ARG A 11 -2.39 -7.85 22.28
C ARG A 11 -0.99 -7.27 22.33
N HIS A 12 -0.29 -7.36 21.24
CA HIS A 12 1.00 -6.74 21.01
C HIS A 12 0.94 -5.92 19.75
N GLU A 13 1.38 -4.67 19.82
CA GLU A 13 1.45 -3.79 18.67
C GLU A 13 2.77 -3.02 18.69
N LYS A 14 3.44 -3.02 17.56
CA LYS A 14 4.64 -2.21 17.31
C LYS A 14 4.39 -1.37 16.08
N VAL A 15 4.59 -0.07 16.18
CA VAL A 15 4.46 0.89 15.09
C VAL A 15 5.79 1.62 14.93
N GLU A 16 6.27 1.72 13.71
CA GLU A 16 7.40 2.55 13.32
C GLU A 16 6.89 3.55 12.28
N GLU A 17 6.91 4.83 12.63
CA GLU A 17 6.43 5.93 11.79
C GLU A 17 7.61 6.75 11.30
N ALA A 18 7.54 7.20 10.05
CA ALA A 18 8.52 8.09 9.46
C ALA A 18 8.30 9.53 9.97
N VAL A 19 9.32 10.11 10.57
CA VAL A 19 9.33 11.54 10.90
C VAL A 19 9.83 12.31 9.69
N VAL A 20 8.90 12.81 8.89
CA VAL A 20 9.16 13.48 7.62
C VAL A 20 9.94 14.78 7.81
N SER A 21 11.09 14.91 7.16
CA SER A 21 11.81 16.18 7.07
C SER A 21 11.08 17.15 6.13
N GLN A 22 10.98 18.42 6.54
CA GLN A 22 10.27 19.43 5.78
C GLN A 22 11.21 20.58 5.42
N VAL A 23 11.28 20.90 4.13
CA VAL A 23 11.93 22.09 3.61
C VAL A 23 10.85 22.95 2.96
N LYS A 24 10.53 24.09 3.58
CA LYS A 24 9.46 24.98 3.13
C LYS A 24 9.98 26.42 2.98
N GLY A 25 9.74 27.01 1.80
CA GLY A 25 10.13 28.37 1.50
C GLY A 25 8.99 29.19 0.89
N LYS A 26 8.82 30.43 1.34
CA LYS A 26 7.93 31.41 0.67
C LYS A 26 8.48 31.90 -0.66
N GLY A 27 9.81 32.01 -0.77
CA GLY A 27 10.52 32.27 -2.00
C GLY A 27 11.00 30.97 -2.67
N ASN A 28 11.99 31.12 -3.56
CA ASN A 28 12.58 29.99 -4.24
C ASN A 28 13.26 29.03 -3.24
N VAL A 29 13.05 27.73 -3.42
CA VAL A 29 13.81 26.68 -2.75
C VAL A 29 14.79 26.10 -3.75
N LEU A 30 16.09 26.16 -3.44
CA LEU A 30 17.16 25.64 -4.27
C LEU A 30 17.93 24.56 -3.51
N LEU A 31 17.96 23.37 -4.06
CA LEU A 31 18.76 22.24 -3.61
C LEU A 31 19.84 21.96 -4.65
N THR A 32 21.11 22.02 -4.26
CA THR A 32 22.23 21.71 -5.15
C THR A 32 23.22 20.80 -4.46
N GLY A 33 23.82 19.89 -5.21
CA GLY A 33 24.83 18.97 -4.70
C GLY A 33 25.36 18.06 -5.79
N LYS A 34 26.43 17.36 -5.48
CA LYS A 34 26.97 16.35 -6.40
C LYS A 34 25.95 15.23 -6.58
N ASN A 35 25.39 14.77 -5.48
CA ASN A 35 24.24 13.85 -5.46
C ASN A 35 23.20 14.41 -4.52
N ILE A 36 21.93 14.23 -4.85
CA ILE A 36 20.79 14.59 -3.99
C ILE A 36 20.01 13.32 -3.72
N LEU A 37 19.84 12.99 -2.44
CA LEU A 37 18.99 11.89 -1.97
C LEU A 37 17.91 12.45 -1.06
N SER A 38 16.67 12.11 -1.32
CA SER A 38 15.53 12.37 -0.45
C SER A 38 14.78 11.07 -0.17
N GLU A 39 14.44 10.85 1.09
CA GLU A 39 13.64 9.71 1.56
C GLU A 39 12.47 10.23 2.38
N GLY A 40 11.27 10.19 1.81
CA GLY A 40 10.04 10.61 2.47
C GLY A 40 10.02 12.09 2.89
N ALA A 41 10.81 12.97 2.28
CA ALA A 41 10.84 14.39 2.64
C ALA A 41 9.71 15.17 1.97
N GLN A 42 9.34 16.29 2.57
CA GLN A 42 8.43 17.29 2.01
C GLN A 42 9.22 18.54 1.61
N LEU A 43 9.24 18.82 0.33
CA LEU A 43 9.95 19.94 -0.29
C LEU A 43 8.92 20.88 -0.90
N ASP A 44 8.71 22.04 -0.31
CA ASP A 44 7.67 22.99 -0.69
C ASP A 44 8.24 24.39 -0.97
N SER A 45 7.78 25.02 -2.05
CA SER A 45 8.07 26.41 -2.37
C SER A 45 6.79 27.14 -2.79
N GLU A 46 6.54 28.32 -2.27
CA GLU A 46 5.49 29.21 -2.80
C GLU A 46 5.88 29.84 -4.15
N ALA A 47 7.16 29.75 -4.52
CA ALA A 47 7.71 30.20 -5.81
C ALA A 47 8.32 28.97 -6.54
N LYS A 48 9.56 29.02 -6.98
CA LYS A 48 10.22 27.95 -7.71
C LYS A 48 10.90 26.95 -6.76
N LEU A 49 10.66 25.66 -6.99
CA LEU A 49 11.46 24.61 -6.39
C LEU A 49 12.43 24.07 -7.44
N ILE A 50 13.71 24.10 -7.12
CA ILE A 50 14.77 23.71 -8.02
C ILE A 50 15.69 22.72 -7.28
N ALA A 51 15.81 21.51 -7.78
CA ALA A 51 16.77 20.52 -7.32
C ALA A 51 17.70 20.16 -8.47
N ILE A 52 18.99 20.42 -8.31
CA ILE A 52 20.03 20.16 -9.33
C ILE A 52 21.14 19.33 -8.71
N ALA A 53 21.28 18.10 -9.16
CA ALA A 53 22.40 17.23 -8.85
C ALA A 53 23.41 17.23 -9.99
N GLU A 54 24.71 17.29 -9.68
CA GLU A 54 25.75 17.15 -10.70
C GLU A 54 25.78 15.72 -11.29
N ASN A 55 25.56 14.70 -10.44
CA ASN A 55 25.42 13.31 -10.86
C ASN A 55 23.95 12.87 -10.74
N ASP A 56 23.57 12.27 -9.62
CA ASP A 56 22.29 11.59 -9.47
C ASP A 56 21.34 12.33 -8.53
N LEU A 57 20.09 12.40 -8.93
CA LEU A 57 18.97 12.85 -8.12
C LEU A 57 18.08 11.63 -7.81
N VAL A 58 18.02 11.27 -6.52
CA VAL A 58 17.26 10.11 -6.06
C VAL A 58 16.18 10.57 -5.07
N LEU A 59 14.93 10.27 -5.40
CA LEU A 59 13.76 10.59 -4.59
C LEU A 59 13.02 9.28 -4.27
N ASN A 60 13.07 8.85 -3.02
CA ASN A 60 12.45 7.62 -2.54
C ASN A 60 11.40 7.89 -1.46
N GLY A 61 10.61 6.88 -1.14
CA GLY A 61 9.78 6.85 0.05
C GLY A 61 10.57 6.49 1.30
N ALA A 62 10.13 6.98 2.46
CA ALA A 62 10.50 6.47 3.76
C ALA A 62 9.57 5.31 4.15
N LYS A 63 10.07 4.36 4.92
CA LYS A 63 9.30 3.19 5.35
C LYS A 63 8.61 3.45 6.68
N GLU A 64 7.34 3.12 6.73
CA GLU A 64 6.58 2.94 7.97
C GLU A 64 6.23 1.47 8.13
N SER A 65 6.25 0.96 9.36
CA SER A 65 5.86 -0.43 9.61
C SER A 65 4.93 -0.55 10.80
N ARG A 66 4.03 -1.52 10.71
CA ARG A 66 3.14 -1.90 11.79
C ARG A 66 3.12 -3.41 11.93
N ASP A 67 3.44 -3.87 13.13
CA ASP A 67 3.27 -5.25 13.57
C ASP A 67 2.16 -5.31 14.60
N PHE A 68 1.23 -6.21 14.39
CA PHE A 68 0.11 -6.43 15.28
C PHE A 68 -0.07 -7.92 15.51
N GLU A 69 -0.20 -8.31 16.78
CA GLU A 69 -0.52 -9.66 17.18
C GLU A 69 -1.58 -9.64 18.29
N GLU A 70 -2.66 -10.38 18.09
CA GLU A 70 -3.70 -10.54 19.08
C GLU A 70 -4.05 -12.02 19.26
N PHE A 71 -4.09 -12.44 20.51
CA PHE A 71 -4.43 -13.80 20.89
C PHE A 71 -5.61 -13.84 21.86
N HIS A 72 -6.58 -14.66 21.53
CA HIS A 72 -7.72 -14.94 22.39
C HIS A 72 -7.87 -16.43 22.65
N LYS A 73 -8.19 -16.78 23.91
CA LYS A 73 -8.49 -18.15 24.30
C LYS A 73 -9.68 -18.17 25.25
N THR A 74 -10.70 -18.92 24.87
CA THR A 74 -11.88 -19.12 25.68
C THR A 74 -12.08 -20.60 25.99
N LYS A 75 -12.64 -20.88 27.19
CA LYS A 75 -13.03 -22.22 27.60
C LYS A 75 -14.46 -22.19 28.08
N SER A 76 -15.26 -23.15 27.66
CA SER A 76 -16.67 -23.27 28.03
C SER A 76 -17.10 -24.74 28.08
N GLY A 77 -18.28 -24.94 28.67
CA GLY A 77 -18.93 -26.27 28.75
C GLY A 77 -18.55 -27.10 29.98
N SER A 78 -19.51 -27.85 30.46
CA SER A 78 -19.36 -28.76 31.61
C SER A 78 -19.23 -30.23 31.18
N VAL A 79 -20.10 -30.72 30.33
CA VAL A 79 -20.11 -32.10 29.81
C VAL A 79 -19.19 -32.22 28.59
N ALA A 80 -19.28 -31.30 27.70
CA ALA A 80 -18.32 -31.10 26.59
C ALA A 80 -17.48 -29.85 26.85
N LYS A 81 -16.19 -30.02 27.15
CA LYS A 81 -15.25 -28.90 27.33
C LYS A 81 -14.79 -28.43 25.99
N VAL A 82 -15.16 -27.18 25.64
CA VAL A 82 -14.75 -26.52 24.40
C VAL A 82 -13.69 -25.49 24.71
N THR A 83 -12.56 -25.59 24.02
CA THR A 83 -11.50 -24.56 24.02
C THR A 83 -11.42 -23.97 22.63
N LYS A 84 -11.62 -22.66 22.51
CA LYS A 84 -11.41 -21.91 21.28
C LYS A 84 -10.20 -21.03 21.44
N THR A 85 -9.35 -20.97 20.41
CA THR A 85 -8.26 -20.01 20.31
C THR A 85 -8.31 -19.32 18.97
N SER A 86 -8.00 -18.03 18.97
CA SER A 86 -7.79 -17.24 17.75
C SER A 86 -6.47 -16.49 17.92
N LEU A 87 -5.64 -16.55 16.90
CA LEU A 87 -4.41 -15.79 16.78
C LEU A 87 -4.52 -14.99 15.49
N ASP A 88 -4.50 -13.67 15.62
CA ASP A 88 -4.47 -12.73 14.51
C ASP A 88 -3.10 -12.04 14.48
N GLN A 89 -2.40 -12.16 13.37
CA GLN A 89 -1.10 -11.53 13.14
C GLN A 89 -1.17 -10.68 11.88
N GLN A 90 -0.74 -9.44 11.98
CA GLN A 90 -0.68 -8.51 10.86
C GLN A 90 0.68 -7.85 10.83
N HIS A 91 1.29 -7.83 9.67
CA HIS A 91 2.50 -7.07 9.38
C HIS A 91 2.24 -6.21 8.15
N SER A 92 2.57 -4.93 8.23
CA SER A 92 2.49 -4.04 7.07
C SER A 92 3.70 -3.11 7.00
N VAL A 93 4.16 -2.88 5.79
CA VAL A 93 5.18 -1.88 5.45
C VAL A 93 4.57 -0.96 4.41
N THR A 94 4.50 0.33 4.72
CA THR A 94 3.96 1.37 3.85
C THR A 94 5.07 2.35 3.48
N GLN A 95 5.07 2.81 2.23
CA GLN A 95 6.01 3.80 1.75
C GLN A 95 5.40 5.20 1.85
N VAL A 96 6.07 6.10 2.54
CA VAL A 96 5.74 7.52 2.58
C VAL A 96 6.61 8.24 1.57
N GLY A 97 6.06 8.54 0.41
CA GLY A 97 6.80 9.11 -0.71
C GLY A 97 7.31 10.53 -0.45
N THR A 98 8.43 10.87 -1.07
CA THR A 98 8.90 12.25 -1.14
C THR A 98 7.86 13.11 -1.86
N GLN A 99 7.50 14.23 -1.26
CA GLN A 99 6.60 15.22 -1.83
C GLN A 99 7.39 16.45 -2.28
N VAL A 100 7.15 16.89 -3.50
CA VAL A 100 7.78 18.05 -4.10
C VAL A 100 6.68 18.95 -4.62
N SER A 101 6.64 20.23 -4.18
CA SER A 101 5.66 21.17 -4.70
C SER A 101 6.22 22.58 -4.86
N GLY A 102 5.73 23.29 -5.87
CA GLY A 102 6.12 24.65 -6.18
C GLY A 102 5.23 25.29 -7.22
N LYS A 103 5.43 26.60 -7.47
CA LYS A 103 4.81 27.25 -8.61
C LYS A 103 5.36 26.67 -9.92
N ASP A 104 6.68 26.66 -10.07
CA ASP A 104 7.41 25.86 -11.05
C ASP A 104 8.30 24.85 -10.31
N VAL A 105 8.43 23.66 -10.83
CA VAL A 105 9.29 22.61 -10.28
C VAL A 105 10.30 22.17 -11.34
N LEU A 106 11.59 22.23 -11.00
CA LEU A 106 12.69 21.67 -11.80
C LEU A 106 13.44 20.63 -10.99
N LEU A 107 13.45 19.40 -11.48
CA LEU A 107 14.24 18.27 -10.98
C LEU A 107 15.27 17.90 -12.05
N SER A 108 16.55 18.10 -11.76
CA SER A 108 17.62 17.95 -12.75
C SER A 108 18.77 17.12 -12.20
N ALA A 109 19.29 16.23 -13.02
CA ALA A 109 20.52 15.49 -12.76
C ALA A 109 21.45 15.51 -13.96
N GLY A 110 22.76 15.63 -13.72
CA GLY A 110 23.77 15.49 -14.77
C GLY A 110 23.87 14.07 -15.30
N HIS A 111 23.54 13.06 -14.50
CA HIS A 111 23.52 11.65 -14.89
C HIS A 111 22.09 11.10 -14.78
N ASP A 112 21.67 10.52 -13.67
CA ASP A 112 20.37 9.84 -13.55
C ASP A 112 19.40 10.56 -12.61
N VAL A 113 18.10 10.51 -12.96
CA VAL A 113 16.99 10.80 -12.04
C VAL A 113 16.26 9.51 -11.73
N LYS A 114 16.17 9.15 -10.45
CA LYS A 114 15.44 7.99 -9.95
C LYS A 114 14.39 8.45 -8.93
N ALA A 115 13.13 8.11 -9.18
CA ALA A 115 12.02 8.52 -8.34
C ALA A 115 11.08 7.33 -8.09
N LYS A 116 10.82 7.01 -6.81
CA LYS A 116 9.88 5.96 -6.43
C LYS A 116 8.86 6.47 -5.45
N GLY A 117 7.57 6.30 -5.78
CA GLY A 117 6.46 6.74 -4.94
C GLY A 117 6.42 8.26 -4.75
N VAL A 118 7.00 9.03 -5.64
CA VAL A 118 7.16 10.48 -5.54
C VAL A 118 5.89 11.20 -5.95
N GLN A 119 5.56 12.27 -5.23
CA GLN A 119 4.49 13.19 -5.57
C GLN A 119 5.11 14.54 -5.93
N ALA A 120 5.28 14.84 -7.22
CA ALA A 120 5.81 16.10 -7.71
C ALA A 120 4.69 16.91 -8.39
N ILE A 121 4.35 18.06 -7.82
CA ILE A 121 3.23 18.88 -8.27
C ILE A 121 3.66 20.33 -8.45
N ALA A 122 3.50 20.85 -9.65
CA ALA A 122 3.69 22.27 -9.96
C ALA A 122 2.34 22.99 -10.12
N ASP A 123 2.26 24.25 -9.74
CA ASP A 123 1.12 25.08 -10.11
C ASP A 123 1.18 25.43 -11.61
N ASP A 124 2.38 25.75 -12.12
CA ASP A 124 2.63 26.00 -13.54
C ASP A 124 3.38 24.79 -14.15
N ASN A 125 4.68 24.86 -14.39
CA ASN A 125 5.39 23.83 -15.14
C ASN A 125 6.19 22.88 -14.24
N LEU A 126 6.11 21.58 -14.56
CA LEU A 126 6.95 20.54 -13.97
C LEU A 126 7.96 20.07 -15.01
N HIS A 127 9.25 20.25 -14.72
CA HIS A 127 10.35 19.77 -15.55
C HIS A 127 11.19 18.73 -14.78
N ILE A 128 11.39 17.57 -15.38
CA ILE A 128 12.31 16.54 -14.91
C ILE A 128 13.29 16.25 -16.03
N GLN A 129 14.59 16.43 -15.77
CA GLN A 129 15.61 16.20 -16.79
C GLN A 129 16.82 15.43 -16.23
N ALA A 130 17.38 14.56 -17.04
CA ALA A 130 18.62 13.84 -16.76
C ALA A 130 19.54 13.82 -17.97
N GLY A 131 20.85 13.90 -17.71
CA GLY A 131 21.84 13.75 -18.79
C GLY A 131 21.89 12.34 -19.36
N HIS A 132 21.48 11.33 -18.57
CA HIS A 132 21.48 9.92 -18.97
C HIS A 132 20.08 9.32 -18.81
N ASP A 133 19.72 8.70 -17.69
CA ASP A 133 18.46 7.98 -17.54
C ASP A 133 17.48 8.65 -16.57
N ILE A 134 16.19 8.51 -16.85
CA ILE A 134 15.11 8.82 -15.94
C ILE A 134 14.30 7.55 -15.66
N ASP A 135 14.22 7.16 -14.38
CA ASP A 135 13.40 6.08 -13.89
C ASP A 135 12.39 6.62 -12.87
N ILE A 136 11.12 6.68 -13.24
CA ILE A 136 10.03 7.09 -12.37
C ILE A 136 9.10 5.89 -12.19
N ALA A 137 8.97 5.43 -10.96
CA ALA A 137 8.22 4.21 -10.67
C ALA A 137 7.30 4.36 -9.45
N ALA A 138 6.26 3.54 -9.38
CA ALA A 138 5.58 3.28 -8.13
C ALA A 138 6.55 2.65 -7.13
N ASP A 139 6.39 2.97 -5.85
CA ASP A 139 7.02 2.20 -4.79
C ASP A 139 6.17 0.98 -4.45
N THR A 140 6.58 0.17 -3.49
CA THR A 140 5.88 -1.06 -3.15
C THR A 140 5.57 -1.10 -1.67
N ASN A 141 4.28 -1.17 -1.34
CA ASN A 141 3.82 -1.50 -0.01
C ASN A 141 3.75 -3.03 0.15
N HIS A 142 3.99 -3.50 1.35
CA HIS A 142 3.89 -4.92 1.68
C HIS A 142 2.98 -5.13 2.87
N PHE A 143 2.15 -6.15 2.82
CA PHE A 143 1.37 -6.59 3.98
C PHE A 143 1.30 -8.10 4.07
N LYS A 144 1.21 -8.58 5.30
CA LYS A 144 0.98 -9.99 5.61
C LYS A 144 0.01 -10.10 6.77
N ASN A 145 -1.12 -10.75 6.51
CA ASN A 145 -2.14 -11.03 7.50
C ASN A 145 -2.25 -12.53 7.68
N LYS A 146 -2.19 -12.99 8.91
CA LYS A 146 -2.37 -14.40 9.25
C LYS A 146 -3.35 -14.53 10.38
N ARG A 147 -4.34 -15.41 10.21
CA ARG A 147 -5.32 -15.75 11.22
C ARG A 147 -5.34 -17.25 11.41
N VAL A 148 -5.20 -17.69 12.64
CA VAL A 148 -5.28 -19.09 13.02
C VAL A 148 -6.39 -19.26 14.04
N GLU A 149 -7.41 -20.01 13.69
CA GLU A 149 -8.50 -20.37 14.58
C GLU A 149 -8.42 -21.85 14.93
N THR A 150 -8.52 -22.16 16.22
CA THR A 150 -8.59 -23.55 16.67
C THR A 150 -9.76 -23.74 17.62
N LYS A 151 -10.52 -24.81 17.40
CA LYS A 151 -11.58 -25.24 18.30
C LYS A 151 -11.31 -26.68 18.71
N LYS A 152 -11.11 -26.91 19.99
CA LYS A 152 -10.92 -28.23 20.58
C LYS A 152 -12.10 -28.54 21.48
N THR A 153 -12.76 -29.70 21.25
CA THR A 153 -13.85 -30.19 22.06
C THR A 153 -13.45 -31.52 22.68
N ARG A 154 -13.70 -31.69 23.96
CA ARG A 154 -13.44 -32.94 24.68
C ARG A 154 -14.65 -33.29 25.57
N GLY A 155 -15.04 -34.54 25.57
CA GLY A 155 -16.18 -35.05 26.34
C GLY A 155 -17.25 -35.65 25.46
N VAL A 156 -18.51 -35.42 25.83
CA VAL A 156 -19.67 -35.90 25.04
C VAL A 156 -20.19 -34.75 24.19
N PHE A 157 -20.22 -34.91 22.88
CA PHE A 157 -20.66 -33.85 21.94
C PHE A 157 -21.40 -34.46 20.74
N THR A 158 -22.13 -33.62 20.00
CA THR A 158 -22.81 -33.98 18.76
C THR A 158 -22.22 -33.22 17.58
N ASP A 159 -22.20 -33.81 16.40
CA ASP A 159 -21.70 -33.23 15.16
C ASP A 159 -22.82 -32.87 14.17
N GLY A 160 -24.00 -32.52 14.69
CA GLY A 160 -25.13 -32.02 13.89
C GLY A 160 -26.07 -33.09 13.32
N GLY A 161 -25.86 -34.37 13.64
CA GLY A 161 -26.75 -35.51 13.27
C GLY A 161 -27.51 -36.07 14.47
N ILE A 162 -28.28 -37.14 14.23
CA ILE A 162 -28.87 -37.93 15.33
C ILE A 162 -27.79 -38.84 15.89
N GLY A 163 -27.16 -38.41 17.01
CA GLY A 163 -26.12 -39.16 17.68
C GLY A 163 -25.19 -38.32 18.54
N PHE A 164 -24.26 -38.99 19.21
CA PHE A 164 -23.24 -38.34 20.04
C PHE A 164 -21.90 -39.06 19.94
N THR A 165 -20.83 -38.28 20.17
CA THR A 165 -19.47 -38.80 20.25
C THR A 165 -18.94 -38.62 21.67
N VAL A 166 -18.30 -39.63 22.20
CA VAL A 166 -17.51 -39.57 23.44
C VAL A 166 -16.04 -39.59 23.03
N GLY A 167 -15.35 -38.46 23.20
CA GLY A 167 -13.97 -38.37 22.71
C GLY A 167 -13.42 -36.96 22.66
N SER A 168 -12.60 -36.68 21.67
CA SER A 168 -12.06 -35.37 21.40
C SER A 168 -12.11 -35.05 19.90
N LYS A 169 -12.38 -33.81 19.57
CA LYS A 169 -12.19 -33.28 18.21
C LYS A 169 -11.43 -31.96 18.22
N SER A 170 -10.68 -31.72 17.17
CA SER A 170 -9.95 -30.51 16.95
C SER A 170 -10.17 -30.04 15.50
N GLU A 171 -10.61 -28.83 15.37
CA GLU A 171 -10.76 -28.13 14.11
C GLU A 171 -9.75 -26.97 14.10
N LYS A 172 -8.99 -26.82 13.03
CA LYS A 172 -8.04 -25.72 12.85
C LYS A 172 -8.26 -25.12 11.47
N HIS A 173 -8.39 -23.81 11.43
CA HIS A 173 -8.45 -23.03 10.21
C HIS A 173 -7.26 -22.06 10.20
N ASP A 174 -6.50 -22.08 9.12
CA ASP A 174 -5.40 -21.19 8.86
C ASP A 174 -5.74 -20.32 7.65
N TYR A 175 -5.69 -19.01 7.83
CA TYR A 175 -5.87 -18.04 6.76
C TYR A 175 -4.62 -17.17 6.68
N GLU A 176 -4.01 -17.10 5.51
CA GLU A 176 -2.87 -16.22 5.24
C GLU A 176 -3.11 -15.44 3.97
N THR A 177 -2.94 -14.14 4.05
CA THR A 177 -2.95 -13.25 2.88
C THR A 177 -1.69 -12.41 2.93
N GLU A 178 -0.91 -12.44 1.86
CA GLU A 178 0.29 -11.65 1.70
C GLU A 178 0.22 -10.87 0.39
N GLY A 179 0.61 -9.61 0.40
CA GLY A 179 0.51 -8.76 -0.77
C GLY A 179 1.64 -7.76 -0.88
N TRP A 180 2.04 -7.51 -2.11
CA TRP A 180 2.94 -6.45 -2.55
C TRP A 180 2.15 -5.55 -3.49
N THR A 181 1.89 -4.31 -3.06
CA THR A 181 1.02 -3.41 -3.81
C THR A 181 1.77 -2.16 -4.24
N GLN A 182 1.68 -1.85 -5.52
CA GLN A 182 2.18 -0.62 -6.13
C GLN A 182 1.06 0.40 -6.36
N SER A 183 -0.19 -0.06 -6.43
CA SER A 183 -1.36 0.81 -6.61
C SER A 183 -1.52 1.86 -5.52
N ASP A 184 -1.10 1.54 -4.30
CA ASP A 184 -1.19 2.44 -3.15
C ASP A 184 0.08 3.30 -2.94
N ALA A 185 1.14 3.03 -3.69
CA ALA A 185 2.45 3.70 -3.59
C ALA A 185 2.90 4.28 -4.94
N ARG A 186 1.94 4.76 -5.76
CA ARG A 186 2.20 5.32 -7.09
C ARG A 186 3.00 6.60 -7.01
N SER A 187 3.84 6.82 -8.00
CA SER A 187 4.33 8.16 -8.28
C SER A 187 3.23 8.99 -8.95
N THR A 188 3.17 10.27 -8.61
CA THR A 188 2.25 11.22 -9.25
C THR A 188 3.02 12.45 -9.68
N LEU A 189 2.97 12.76 -10.96
CA LEU A 189 3.50 13.97 -11.55
C LEU A 189 2.34 14.85 -11.99
N GLY A 190 2.25 16.06 -11.45
CA GLY A 190 1.12 16.94 -11.69
C GLY A 190 1.54 18.36 -12.08
N SER A 191 0.77 18.97 -12.98
CA SER A 191 0.80 20.39 -13.25
C SER A 191 -0.62 20.93 -13.26
N MET A 192 -0.88 22.01 -12.52
CA MET A 192 -2.24 22.57 -12.42
C MET A 192 -2.60 23.44 -13.61
N ASN A 193 -1.67 24.25 -14.13
CA ASN A 193 -1.93 25.21 -15.18
C ASN A 193 -0.91 25.17 -16.35
N GLY A 194 0.11 24.32 -16.25
CA GLY A 194 1.19 24.27 -17.23
C GLY A 194 1.46 22.84 -17.72
N ASN A 195 2.64 22.63 -18.24
CA ASN A 195 3.04 21.38 -18.87
C ASN A 195 3.89 20.52 -17.95
N ILE A 196 3.89 19.22 -18.22
CA ILE A 196 4.84 18.26 -17.65
C ILE A 196 5.85 17.89 -18.73
N THR A 197 7.13 18.03 -18.43
CA THR A 197 8.20 17.61 -19.35
C THR A 197 9.15 16.66 -18.61
N VAL A 198 9.34 15.48 -19.15
CA VAL A 198 10.33 14.49 -18.70
C VAL A 198 11.30 14.27 -19.85
N SER A 199 12.58 14.57 -19.67
CA SER A 199 13.58 14.53 -20.74
C SER A 199 14.87 13.88 -20.29
N ALA A 200 15.15 12.67 -20.78
CA ALA A 200 16.41 11.97 -20.58
C ALA A 200 17.30 12.03 -21.80
N GLY A 201 18.62 12.03 -21.59
CA GLY A 201 19.57 11.89 -22.68
C GLY A 201 19.57 10.49 -23.30
N ASN A 202 19.23 9.46 -22.53
CA ASN A 202 19.20 8.07 -22.96
C ASN A 202 17.80 7.46 -22.76
N HIS A 203 17.47 6.88 -21.61
CA HIS A 203 16.19 6.22 -21.41
C HIS A 203 15.27 7.01 -20.49
N SER A 204 13.98 7.12 -20.85
CA SER A 204 12.90 7.59 -19.99
C SER A 204 11.95 6.45 -19.69
N ASN A 205 12.03 5.90 -18.48
CA ASN A 205 11.18 4.82 -17.99
C ASN A 205 10.15 5.35 -17.00
N VAL A 206 8.88 5.06 -17.24
CA VAL A 206 7.76 5.46 -16.40
C VAL A 206 6.93 4.21 -16.09
N MET A 207 6.84 3.82 -14.83
CA MET A 207 6.13 2.61 -14.41
C MET A 207 5.19 2.89 -13.24
N GLY A 208 3.92 2.51 -13.36
CA GLY A 208 2.92 2.66 -12.30
C GLY A 208 2.78 4.11 -11.81
N THR A 209 2.93 5.07 -12.70
CA THR A 209 2.97 6.52 -12.41
C THR A 209 1.78 7.21 -13.04
N ASP A 210 1.14 8.10 -12.29
CA ASP A 210 0.11 8.97 -12.79
C ASP A 210 0.74 10.31 -13.24
N MET A 211 0.50 10.71 -14.48
CA MET A 211 0.87 12.02 -15.00
C MET A 211 -0.41 12.78 -15.33
N ILE A 212 -0.63 13.92 -14.67
CA ILE A 212 -1.91 14.62 -14.73
C ILE A 212 -1.70 16.10 -15.00
N THR A 213 -2.30 16.60 -16.08
CA THR A 213 -2.44 18.01 -16.35
C THR A 213 -3.86 18.28 -16.87
N PRO A 214 -4.55 19.30 -16.35
CA PRO A 214 -5.89 19.64 -16.83
C PRO A 214 -5.85 20.40 -18.16
N ASN A 215 -6.99 20.45 -18.82
CA ASN A 215 -7.24 21.22 -20.04
C ASN A 215 -6.37 20.76 -21.23
N THR A 216 -5.90 21.72 -22.00
CA THR A 216 -5.09 21.50 -23.22
C THR A 216 -3.57 21.49 -22.98
N ASN A 217 -3.14 21.41 -21.74
CA ASN A 217 -1.72 21.36 -21.39
C ASN A 217 -1.10 20.03 -21.84
N ARG A 218 0.22 20.02 -21.98
CA ARG A 218 0.94 18.92 -22.59
C ARG A 218 1.74 18.12 -21.59
N ILE A 219 1.82 16.81 -21.84
CA ILE A 219 2.77 15.90 -21.19
C ILE A 219 3.75 15.45 -22.27
N ASP A 220 5.01 15.85 -22.14
CA ASP A 220 6.10 15.48 -23.05
C ASP A 220 7.07 14.53 -22.33
N ILE A 221 7.24 13.32 -22.83
CA ILE A 221 8.24 12.34 -22.36
C ILE A 221 9.23 12.12 -23.50
N LYS A 222 10.52 12.36 -23.25
CA LYS A 222 11.59 12.33 -24.26
C LYS A 222 12.78 11.50 -23.78
N GLY A 223 13.44 10.81 -24.71
CA GLY A 223 14.65 10.03 -24.53
C GLY A 223 15.05 9.37 -25.83
N ALA A 224 16.24 8.77 -25.89
CA ALA A 224 16.60 7.86 -26.97
C ALA A 224 15.65 6.66 -27.02
N SER A 225 15.16 6.22 -25.86
CA SER A 225 14.00 5.34 -25.75
C SER A 225 13.05 5.82 -24.66
N VAL A 226 11.75 5.60 -24.87
CA VAL A 226 10.69 5.91 -23.91
C VAL A 226 9.92 4.63 -23.63
N LYS A 227 9.77 4.29 -22.35
CA LYS A 227 9.04 3.13 -21.89
C LYS A 227 8.00 3.53 -20.85
N VAL A 228 6.75 3.17 -21.08
CA VAL A 228 5.64 3.40 -20.15
C VAL A 228 5.02 2.07 -19.80
N GLU A 229 5.03 1.69 -18.53
CA GLU A 229 4.58 0.38 -18.06
C GLU A 229 3.58 0.49 -16.91
N ALA A 230 2.75 -0.53 -16.81
CA ALA A 230 1.88 -0.70 -15.64
C ALA A 230 2.69 -1.13 -14.40
N GLY A 231 2.30 -0.64 -13.24
CA GLY A 231 2.67 -1.23 -11.97
C GLY A 231 1.97 -2.57 -11.75
N LYS A 232 2.35 -3.29 -10.70
CA LYS A 232 1.79 -4.60 -10.36
C LYS A 232 1.39 -4.67 -8.89
N ASP A 233 0.21 -5.22 -8.66
CA ASP A 233 -0.17 -5.72 -7.34
C ASP A 233 -0.12 -7.25 -7.38
N ILE A 234 0.52 -7.82 -6.37
CA ILE A 234 0.61 -9.27 -6.19
C ILE A 234 -0.04 -9.58 -4.84
N ILE A 235 -1.07 -10.41 -4.85
CA ILE A 235 -1.77 -10.84 -3.65
C ILE A 235 -1.84 -12.36 -3.66
N GLU A 236 -1.21 -12.97 -2.67
CA GLU A 236 -1.26 -14.40 -2.41
C GLU A 236 -2.22 -14.69 -1.26
N ARG A 237 -3.05 -15.70 -1.41
CA ARG A 237 -3.96 -16.19 -0.37
C ARG A 237 -3.74 -17.67 -0.18
N LYS A 238 -3.62 -18.06 1.09
CA LYS A 238 -3.52 -19.47 1.50
C LYS A 238 -4.57 -19.73 2.56
N GLU A 239 -5.26 -20.83 2.40
CA GLU A 239 -6.26 -21.31 3.35
C GLU A 239 -5.97 -22.77 3.66
N GLY A 240 -5.95 -23.11 4.94
CA GLY A 240 -5.77 -24.46 5.43
C GLY A 240 -6.88 -24.85 6.40
N HIS A 241 -7.39 -26.07 6.26
CA HIS A 241 -8.32 -26.64 7.20
C HIS A 241 -7.82 -28.01 7.65
N GLU A 242 -7.67 -28.16 8.95
CA GLU A 242 -7.30 -29.43 9.58
C GLU A 242 -8.40 -29.86 10.54
N TYR A 243 -8.88 -31.08 10.35
CA TYR A 243 -9.86 -31.71 11.23
C TYR A 243 -9.30 -33.03 11.78
N LYS A 244 -9.36 -33.17 13.09
CA LYS A 244 -8.97 -34.41 13.80
C LYS A 244 -10.06 -34.78 14.78
N GLN A 245 -10.49 -36.04 14.75
CA GLN A 245 -11.45 -36.58 15.68
C GLN A 245 -10.98 -37.97 16.18
N SER A 246 -11.16 -38.17 17.46
CA SER A 246 -10.84 -39.46 18.11
C SER A 246 -11.90 -39.75 19.18
N GLY A 247 -12.41 -40.93 19.19
CA GLY A 247 -13.48 -41.35 20.11
C GLY A 247 -14.46 -42.34 19.48
N VAL A 248 -15.50 -42.67 20.22
CA VAL A 248 -16.59 -43.53 19.76
C VAL A 248 -17.78 -42.66 19.36
N THR A 249 -18.20 -42.75 18.11
CA THR A 249 -19.34 -42.00 17.55
C THR A 249 -20.50 -42.89 17.19
N ILE A 250 -21.72 -42.45 17.52
CA ILE A 250 -22.99 -43.05 17.10
C ILE A 250 -23.81 -41.95 16.43
N ALA A 251 -23.78 -41.86 15.07
CA ALA A 251 -24.42 -40.75 14.32
C ALA A 251 -24.71 -40.99 12.83
N LEU A 252 -25.56 -40.14 12.26
CA LEU A 252 -25.85 -39.94 10.82
C LEU A 252 -25.77 -38.46 10.43
N SER A 253 -25.24 -38.09 9.24
CA SER A 253 -24.79 -36.72 8.87
C SER A 253 -25.28 -36.13 7.55
N THR A 254 -25.22 -34.78 7.36
CA THR A 254 -25.17 -34.02 6.07
C THR A 254 -24.63 -32.59 6.19
N PRO A 255 -24.09 -31.93 5.12
CA PRO A 255 -23.38 -30.66 5.14
C PRO A 255 -23.96 -29.48 4.31
N VAL A 256 -23.52 -28.19 4.50
CA VAL A 256 -23.53 -27.04 3.55
C VAL A 256 -22.80 -25.76 4.05
N THR A 257 -22.25 -24.95 3.35
CA THR A 257 -21.50 -23.98 2.60
C THR A 257 -21.36 -22.55 3.08
N ASP A 258 -20.43 -21.77 2.45
CA ASP A 258 -20.28 -20.37 2.50
C ASP A 258 -19.55 -19.54 1.47
N MET A 259 -19.88 -18.38 1.08
CA MET A 259 -19.15 -17.32 0.37
C MET A 259 -19.79 -15.93 0.50
N ALA A 260 -19.21 -15.00 1.19
CA ALA A 260 -19.56 -13.57 1.07
C ALA A 260 -18.68 -12.60 1.87
N GLN A 261 -17.41 -12.40 1.57
CA GLN A 261 -16.65 -11.34 2.26
C GLN A 261 -15.59 -10.57 1.45
N ALA A 262 -15.53 -10.71 0.14
CA ALA A 262 -14.51 -10.05 -0.70
C ALA A 262 -14.82 -8.59 -1.10
N ALA A 263 -16.06 -8.14 -0.95
CA ALA A 263 -16.50 -6.85 -1.51
C ALA A 263 -16.28 -5.62 -0.60
N TYR A 264 -15.97 -5.79 0.67
CA TYR A 264 -15.97 -4.67 1.64
C TYR A 264 -14.71 -3.78 1.63
N ASN A 265 -13.60 -4.28 1.12
CA ASN A 265 -12.30 -3.62 1.31
C ASN A 265 -11.94 -2.54 0.28
N SER A 266 -12.69 -2.40 -0.82
CA SER A 266 -12.34 -1.46 -1.89
C SER A 266 -12.75 0.00 -1.66
N VAL A 267 -13.72 0.23 -0.78
CA VAL A 267 -14.33 1.58 -0.60
C VAL A 267 -13.54 2.50 0.33
N ASN A 268 -12.73 1.95 1.24
CA ASN A 268 -12.09 2.75 2.30
C ASN A 268 -10.79 3.47 1.89
N ARG A 269 -10.26 3.24 0.71
CA ARG A 269 -8.92 3.74 0.31
C ARG A 269 -8.91 5.19 -0.20
N SER A 270 -10.04 5.72 -0.66
CA SER A 270 -10.11 7.09 -1.20
C SER A 270 -10.05 8.20 -0.14
N GLN A 271 -10.12 7.88 1.14
CA GLN A 271 -10.22 8.87 2.23
C GLN A 271 -8.88 9.23 2.89
N GLN A 272 -7.76 8.60 2.54
CA GLN A 272 -6.48 8.75 3.25
C GLN A 272 -5.47 9.74 2.63
N VAL A 273 -5.86 10.53 1.62
CA VAL A 273 -4.97 11.51 0.99
C VAL A 273 -5.06 12.85 1.72
N THR A 274 -3.99 13.23 2.41
CA THR A 274 -3.90 14.48 3.21
C THR A 274 -3.50 15.72 2.43
N ASN A 275 -2.97 15.59 1.20
CA ASN A 275 -2.56 16.70 0.36
C ASN A 275 -3.73 17.21 -0.50
N GLY A 276 -4.16 18.48 -0.28
CA GLY A 276 -5.31 19.07 -0.98
C GLY A 276 -5.13 19.16 -2.51
N LYS A 277 -3.90 19.44 -2.99
CA LYS A 277 -3.58 19.50 -4.44
C LYS A 277 -3.70 18.09 -5.08
N LEU A 278 -3.18 17.09 -4.40
CA LEU A 278 -3.28 15.70 -4.86
C LEU A 278 -4.73 15.21 -4.88
N LYS A 279 -5.52 15.56 -3.87
CA LYS A 279 -6.96 15.24 -3.83
C LYS A 279 -7.70 15.87 -5.00
N ALA A 280 -7.36 17.13 -5.36
CA ALA A 280 -7.95 17.82 -6.51
C ALA A 280 -7.55 17.15 -7.84
N LEU A 281 -6.29 16.72 -7.99
CA LEU A 281 -5.82 16.01 -9.18
C LEU A 281 -6.50 14.63 -9.36
N TYR A 282 -6.66 13.88 -8.28
CA TYR A 282 -7.41 12.62 -8.36
C TYR A 282 -8.90 12.82 -8.67
N ALA A 283 -9.49 13.92 -8.24
CA ALA A 283 -10.86 14.28 -8.61
C ALA A 283 -10.97 14.59 -10.12
N VAL A 284 -9.99 15.30 -10.68
CA VAL A 284 -9.89 15.55 -12.14
C VAL A 284 -9.74 14.24 -12.90
N LYS A 285 -8.81 13.36 -12.47
CA LYS A 285 -8.62 12.05 -13.09
C LYS A 285 -9.90 11.22 -13.10
N ALA A 286 -10.61 11.16 -11.98
CA ALA A 286 -11.87 10.41 -11.88
C ALA A 286 -12.96 10.98 -12.81
N ALA A 287 -13.03 12.31 -12.97
CA ALA A 287 -13.96 12.96 -13.90
C ALA A 287 -13.62 12.66 -15.36
N GLU A 288 -12.34 12.64 -15.74
CA GLU A 288 -11.87 12.30 -17.07
C GLU A 288 -12.13 10.82 -17.39
N GLU A 289 -11.85 9.90 -16.47
CA GLU A 289 -12.16 8.47 -16.61
C GLU A 289 -13.65 8.21 -16.78
N ALA A 290 -14.52 8.92 -16.03
CA ALA A 290 -15.96 8.83 -16.18
C ALA A 290 -16.43 9.35 -17.55
N THR A 291 -15.82 10.40 -18.06
CA THR A 291 -16.15 10.98 -19.37
C THR A 291 -15.73 10.04 -20.51
N MET A 292 -14.54 9.42 -20.41
CA MET A 292 -14.09 8.42 -21.39
C MET A 292 -14.95 7.16 -21.38
N ALA A 293 -15.40 6.71 -20.20
CA ALA A 293 -16.30 5.58 -20.09
C ALA A 293 -17.66 5.87 -20.73
N ALA A 294 -18.18 7.10 -20.61
CA ALA A 294 -19.43 7.51 -21.21
C ALA A 294 -19.35 7.67 -22.75
N GLN A 295 -18.17 7.85 -23.31
CA GLN A 295 -17.95 7.96 -24.78
C GLN A 295 -17.76 6.60 -25.46
N ASN A 296 -17.57 5.52 -24.70
CA ASN A 296 -17.39 4.15 -25.20
C ASN A 296 -18.66 3.27 -25.08
N VAL A 297 -19.81 3.87 -24.80
CA VAL A 297 -21.15 3.27 -24.82
C VAL A 297 -21.95 3.86 -26.00
#